data_c96b347f0fe5ea31cea218ea9510106a
#
_entry.id   c96b347f0fe5ea31cea218ea9510106a
#
_cell.length_a   1.000
_cell.length_b   1.000
_cell.length_c   1.000
_cell.angle_alpha   90.00
_cell.angle_beta   90.00
_cell.angle_gamma   90.00
#
_symmetry.space_group_name_H-M   'P 1'
#
loop_
_entity.id
_entity.type
_entity.pdbx_description
1 polymer ?
#
loop_
_entity_poly.entity_id
_entity_poly.type
_entity_poly.pdbx_seq_one_letter_code
_entity_poly.pdbx_strand_id
1 'polypeptide(L)'
;MKEIRPIAFFRSPLTSKFGIPRQSGLADNLIGRIVFEPQYQREEALRGLEDFDYLWLIWGFSANKTTDEGKLTVRPPRLGGNERLGVFATRSPFRPNGLGLSSVRIKRIVDGVIEVVGADLMDGTPIYDVKPYISYVDSHPEARGGFTDKKEWKLLSVVIAEEYSKLFDAEELAALKQVLSQDPRPQYQHDAARVYGMPFGGKDVKFRVEEDVLEVVGID
;
A
#
# COMPACT_ATOMS: atom_id res chain seq x y z
N MET A 1 -15.02 -10.27 -25.55
CA MET A 1 -14.06 -9.80 -24.53
C MET A 1 -14.62 -10.23 -23.18
N LYS A 2 -13.82 -10.85 -22.28
CA LYS A 2 -14.31 -11.24 -20.95
C LYS A 2 -14.25 -10.02 -20.03
N GLU A 3 -15.38 -9.60 -19.48
CA GLU A 3 -15.45 -8.57 -18.46
C GLU A 3 -15.03 -9.16 -17.11
N ILE A 4 -14.15 -8.46 -16.37
CA ILE A 4 -13.82 -8.81 -14.99
C ILE A 4 -14.56 -7.85 -14.04
N ARG A 5 -15.10 -8.38 -12.95
CA ARG A 5 -15.82 -7.62 -11.92
C ARG A 5 -15.14 -7.80 -10.58
N PRO A 6 -15.19 -6.79 -9.70
CA PRO A 6 -14.70 -6.96 -8.34
C PRO A 6 -15.41 -8.10 -7.62
N ILE A 7 -14.64 -8.91 -6.91
CA ILE A 7 -15.15 -9.96 -6.03
C ILE A 7 -15.16 -9.50 -4.56
N ALA A 8 -14.35 -8.49 -4.25
CA ALA A 8 -14.20 -7.93 -2.92
C ALA A 8 -13.75 -6.46 -2.99
N PHE A 9 -13.85 -5.76 -1.87
CA PHE A 9 -13.27 -4.43 -1.68
C PHE A 9 -12.32 -4.44 -0.49
N PHE A 10 -11.21 -3.74 -0.65
CA PHE A 10 -10.24 -3.57 0.43
C PHE A 10 -10.71 -2.49 1.39
N ARG A 11 -10.52 -2.71 2.71
CA ARG A 11 -10.74 -1.71 3.76
C ARG A 11 -9.45 -1.42 4.47
N SER A 12 -9.12 -0.14 4.61
CA SER A 12 -7.83 0.34 5.14
C SER A 12 -8.04 1.62 5.95
N PRO A 13 -7.19 1.90 6.93
CA PRO A 13 -7.15 3.20 7.58
C PRO A 13 -6.67 4.32 6.65
N LEU A 14 -6.10 3.99 5.47
CA LEU A 14 -5.60 4.92 4.47
C LEU A 14 -6.69 5.22 3.42
N THR A 15 -7.33 6.38 3.52
CA THR A 15 -8.45 6.79 2.67
C THR A 15 -8.04 7.64 1.48
N SER A 16 -6.77 7.98 1.35
CA SER A 16 -6.23 8.75 0.23
C SER A 16 -4.97 8.12 -0.34
N LYS A 17 -4.56 8.53 -1.54
CA LYS A 17 -3.28 8.11 -2.15
C LYS A 17 -2.06 8.54 -1.35
N PHE A 18 -2.21 9.61 -0.59
CA PHE A 18 -1.13 10.14 0.22
C PHE A 18 -0.95 9.25 1.47
N GLY A 19 0.25 8.76 1.67
CA GLY A 19 0.57 7.86 2.78
C GLY A 19 0.49 6.36 2.46
N ILE A 20 -0.06 5.95 1.31
CA ILE A 20 -0.05 4.53 0.93
C ILE A 20 1.40 4.05 0.74
N PRO A 21 1.80 2.94 1.41
CA PRO A 21 3.09 2.32 1.17
C PRO A 21 3.29 2.04 -0.33
N ARG A 22 4.49 2.28 -0.83
CA ARG A 22 4.77 2.14 -2.28
C ARG A 22 4.79 0.70 -2.79
N GLN A 23 4.94 -0.24 -1.89
CA GLN A 23 4.90 -1.68 -2.13
C GLN A 23 4.31 -2.37 -0.91
N SER A 24 3.71 -3.53 -1.11
CA SER A 24 3.34 -4.42 -0.01
C SER A 24 4.57 -4.86 0.79
N GLY A 25 4.39 -5.13 2.08
CA GLY A 25 5.45 -5.56 2.99
C GLY A 25 6.31 -4.43 3.55
N LEU A 26 6.08 -3.15 3.19
CA LEU A 26 6.84 -2.02 3.74
C LEU A 26 6.26 -1.48 5.06
N ALA A 27 5.03 -1.84 5.40
CA ALA A 27 4.37 -1.45 6.64
C ALA A 27 3.65 -2.67 7.23
N ASP A 28 4.40 -3.58 7.83
CA ASP A 28 3.92 -4.92 8.29
C ASP A 28 2.90 -4.87 9.43
N ASN A 29 2.77 -3.73 10.11
CA ASN A 29 1.74 -3.52 11.12
C ASN A 29 0.46 -2.90 10.54
N LEU A 30 0.47 -2.46 9.28
CA LEU A 30 -0.69 -1.87 8.65
C LEU A 30 -1.74 -2.95 8.35
N ILE A 31 -2.84 -2.93 9.12
CA ILE A 31 -3.94 -3.87 8.97
C ILE A 31 -4.90 -3.38 7.91
N GLY A 32 -5.30 -4.29 7.03
CA GLY A 32 -6.39 -4.12 6.10
C GLY A 32 -7.31 -5.32 6.09
N ARG A 33 -8.48 -5.16 5.48
CA ARG A 33 -9.50 -6.21 5.40
C ARG A 33 -9.95 -6.38 3.96
N ILE A 34 -10.05 -7.62 3.53
CA ILE A 34 -10.66 -8.02 2.26
C ILE A 34 -12.10 -8.39 2.58
N VAL A 35 -13.04 -7.55 2.15
CA VAL A 35 -14.48 -7.73 2.37
C VAL A 35 -15.10 -8.16 1.04
N PHE A 36 -15.50 -9.41 0.95
CA PHE A 36 -16.08 -9.98 -0.26
C PHE A 36 -17.48 -9.42 -0.53
N GLU A 37 -17.86 -9.37 -1.80
CA GLU A 37 -19.23 -9.15 -2.21
C GLU A 37 -20.13 -10.28 -1.67
N PRO A 38 -21.40 -10.02 -1.32
CA PRO A 38 -22.27 -11.00 -0.64
C PRO A 38 -22.35 -12.35 -1.31
N GLN A 39 -22.32 -12.41 -2.65
CA GLN A 39 -22.38 -13.67 -3.40
C GLN A 39 -21.11 -14.52 -3.24
N TYR A 40 -19.96 -13.92 -2.83
CA TYR A 40 -18.68 -14.59 -2.66
C TYR A 40 -18.27 -14.73 -1.19
N GLN A 41 -18.97 -14.10 -0.26
CA GLN A 41 -18.73 -14.17 1.19
C GLN A 41 -19.29 -15.51 1.75
N ARG A 42 -18.63 -16.62 1.39
CA ARG A 42 -19.02 -17.96 1.77
C ARG A 42 -17.85 -18.72 2.30
N GLU A 43 -18.06 -19.48 3.39
CA GLU A 43 -17.01 -20.30 4.02
C GLU A 43 -16.36 -21.28 3.03
N GLU A 44 -17.18 -21.86 2.15
CA GLU A 44 -16.70 -22.81 1.13
C GLU A 44 -15.67 -22.21 0.16
N ALA A 45 -15.75 -20.89 -0.10
CA ALA A 45 -14.82 -20.20 -0.97
C ALA A 45 -13.46 -19.92 -0.29
N LEU A 46 -13.42 -19.93 1.03
CA LEU A 46 -12.23 -19.64 1.82
C LEU A 46 -11.61 -20.89 2.46
N ARG A 47 -12.29 -22.04 2.33
CA ARG A 47 -11.84 -23.30 2.96
C ARG A 47 -10.44 -23.69 2.49
N GLY A 48 -9.54 -23.92 3.44
CA GLY A 48 -8.14 -24.28 3.20
C GLY A 48 -7.22 -23.07 3.03
N LEU A 49 -7.76 -21.84 3.03
CA LEU A 49 -6.95 -20.63 2.95
C LEU A 49 -6.21 -20.33 4.27
N GLU A 50 -6.72 -20.85 5.38
CA GLU A 50 -6.13 -20.77 6.71
C GLU A 50 -4.77 -21.46 6.82
N ASP A 51 -4.45 -22.37 5.89
CA ASP A 51 -3.17 -23.08 5.83
C ASP A 51 -2.05 -22.26 5.15
N PHE A 52 -2.36 -21.08 4.60
CA PHE A 52 -1.41 -20.22 3.92
C PHE A 52 -1.10 -18.97 4.73
N ASP A 53 0.18 -18.56 4.73
CA ASP A 53 0.61 -17.33 5.38
C ASP A 53 0.40 -16.09 4.51
N TYR A 54 0.45 -16.22 3.19
CA TYR A 54 0.42 -15.11 2.25
C TYR A 54 -0.56 -15.34 1.10
N LEU A 55 -1.07 -14.21 0.58
CA LEU A 55 -1.94 -14.13 -0.59
C LEU A 55 -1.34 -13.24 -1.67
N TRP A 56 -1.62 -13.58 -2.91
CA TRP A 56 -1.62 -12.65 -4.03
C TRP A 56 -2.99 -11.97 -4.15
N LEU A 57 -2.98 -10.65 -4.25
CA LEU A 57 -4.16 -9.83 -4.57
C LEU A 57 -4.00 -9.27 -5.98
N ILE A 58 -4.99 -9.50 -6.85
CA ILE A 58 -5.14 -8.82 -8.14
C ILE A 58 -6.22 -7.75 -7.94
N TRP A 59 -5.84 -6.49 -8.11
CA TRP A 59 -6.69 -5.36 -7.75
C TRP A 59 -6.61 -4.21 -8.77
N GLY A 60 -7.51 -3.23 -8.68
CA GLY A 60 -7.57 -2.11 -9.59
C GLY A 60 -7.15 -0.79 -8.95
N PHE A 61 -6.37 0.02 -9.67
CA PHE A 61 -6.03 1.38 -9.26
C PHE A 61 -7.26 2.30 -9.38
N SER A 62 -8.04 2.43 -8.29
CA SER A 62 -9.30 3.18 -8.27
C SER A 62 -9.12 4.69 -8.18
N ALA A 63 -8.02 5.17 -7.60
CA ALA A 63 -7.78 6.58 -7.33
C ALA A 63 -7.01 7.31 -8.43
N ASN A 64 -6.64 6.63 -9.52
CA ASN A 64 -5.93 7.24 -10.64
C ASN A 64 -6.86 7.39 -11.83
N LYS A 65 -6.81 8.55 -12.50
CA LYS A 65 -7.47 8.71 -13.79
C LYS A 65 -6.83 7.73 -14.79
N THR A 66 -7.65 7.12 -15.63
CA THR A 66 -7.17 6.33 -16.77
C THR A 66 -6.15 7.15 -17.57
N THR A 67 -5.05 6.53 -17.91
CA THR A 67 -4.02 7.14 -18.77
C THR A 67 -4.57 7.29 -20.18
N ASP A 68 -4.23 8.42 -20.82
CA ASP A 68 -4.43 8.57 -22.25
C ASP A 68 -3.81 7.36 -22.98
N GLU A 69 -4.59 6.72 -23.83
CA GLU A 69 -4.11 5.66 -24.71
C GLU A 69 -2.90 6.21 -25.49
N GLY A 70 -1.73 5.62 -25.26
CA GLY A 70 -0.48 6.01 -25.95
C GLY A 70 0.67 6.45 -25.07
N LYS A 71 0.48 6.79 -23.79
CA LYS A 71 1.59 7.09 -22.88
C LYS A 71 2.13 5.81 -22.25
N LEU A 72 3.11 5.19 -22.90
CA LEU A 72 3.73 3.94 -22.43
C LEU A 72 5.03 4.15 -21.64
N THR A 73 5.32 5.37 -21.20
CA THR A 73 6.49 5.68 -20.38
C THR A 73 6.10 6.47 -19.14
N VAL A 74 6.80 6.20 -18.03
CA VAL A 74 6.63 6.89 -16.75
C VAL A 74 7.98 7.37 -16.22
N ARG A 75 7.95 8.27 -15.25
CA ARG A 75 9.12 8.75 -14.51
C ARG A 75 9.04 8.25 -13.07
N PRO A 76 9.73 7.15 -12.72
CA PRO A 76 9.70 6.63 -11.36
C PRO A 76 10.27 7.65 -10.37
N PRO A 77 9.57 7.96 -9.28
CA PRO A 77 10.08 8.88 -8.26
C PRO A 77 11.41 8.43 -7.65
N ARG A 78 11.64 7.13 -7.52
CA ARG A 78 12.90 6.55 -7.02
C ARG A 78 14.15 6.93 -7.84
N LEU A 79 13.97 7.26 -9.12
CA LEU A 79 15.05 7.76 -9.99
C LEU A 79 15.11 9.29 -10.02
N GLY A 80 14.48 9.98 -9.04
CA GLY A 80 14.45 11.44 -8.97
C GLY A 80 13.50 12.07 -9.99
N GLY A 81 12.66 11.28 -10.68
CA GLY A 81 11.68 11.76 -11.67
C GLY A 81 12.29 12.24 -13.00
N ASN A 82 13.60 12.15 -13.19
CA ASN A 82 14.31 12.65 -14.38
C ASN A 82 14.46 11.59 -15.46
N GLU A 83 14.51 10.33 -15.10
CA GLU A 83 14.67 9.20 -16.02
C GLU A 83 13.30 8.64 -16.45
N ARG A 84 13.12 8.41 -17.75
CA ARG A 84 11.91 7.76 -18.28
C ARG A 84 12.13 6.27 -18.45
N LEU A 85 11.19 5.48 -17.94
CA LEU A 85 11.15 4.04 -18.15
C LEU A 85 9.86 3.62 -18.84
N GLY A 86 9.89 2.50 -19.56
CA GLY A 86 8.69 1.86 -20.06
C GLY A 86 7.77 1.46 -18.89
N VAL A 87 6.46 1.66 -19.05
CA VAL A 87 5.47 1.40 -17.99
C VAL A 87 5.54 -0.05 -17.51
N PHE A 88 5.82 -0.99 -18.39
CA PHE A 88 5.92 -2.43 -18.06
C PHE A 88 7.21 -2.81 -17.30
N ALA A 89 8.22 -1.92 -17.31
CA ALA A 89 9.40 -2.06 -16.46
C ALA A 89 9.19 -1.45 -15.05
N THR A 90 7.96 -1.05 -14.71
CA THR A 90 7.61 -0.41 -13.44
C THR A 90 6.32 -0.99 -12.86
N ARG A 91 6.03 -0.65 -11.60
CA ARG A 91 4.74 -0.93 -10.94
C ARG A 91 3.87 0.34 -10.85
N SER A 92 4.03 1.26 -11.81
CA SER A 92 3.25 2.49 -11.87
C SER A 92 1.75 2.22 -12.06
N PRO A 93 0.87 3.01 -11.41
CA PRO A 93 -0.58 2.94 -11.65
C PRO A 93 -0.97 3.42 -13.06
N PHE A 94 -0.12 4.21 -13.71
CA PHE A 94 -0.36 4.74 -15.06
C PHE A 94 -0.01 3.69 -16.12
N ARG A 95 -0.81 2.63 -16.17
CA ARG A 95 -0.62 1.48 -17.07
C ARG A 95 -1.92 1.07 -17.74
N PRO A 96 -1.85 0.42 -18.92
CA PRO A 96 -3.04 -0.18 -19.53
C PRO A 96 -3.75 -1.10 -18.54
N ASN A 97 -5.06 -1.09 -18.51
CA ASN A 97 -5.94 -1.84 -17.61
C ASN A 97 -5.89 -1.45 -16.12
N GLY A 98 -4.90 -0.67 -15.67
CA GLY A 98 -4.83 -0.19 -14.29
C GLY A 98 -4.84 -1.28 -13.22
N LEU A 99 -4.24 -2.46 -13.48
CA LEU A 99 -4.20 -3.57 -12.54
C LEU A 99 -2.95 -3.51 -11.66
N GLY A 100 -3.14 -3.76 -10.37
CA GLY A 100 -2.11 -3.99 -9.37
C GLY A 100 -1.99 -5.46 -8.98
N LEU A 101 -0.83 -5.84 -8.47
CA LEU A 101 -0.54 -7.16 -7.90
C LEU A 101 0.27 -6.94 -6.63
N SER A 102 -0.24 -7.46 -5.50
CA SER A 102 0.42 -7.34 -4.20
C SER A 102 0.40 -8.67 -3.46
N SER A 103 1.54 -9.03 -2.87
CA SER A 103 1.60 -10.12 -1.91
C SER A 103 1.37 -9.55 -0.51
N VAL A 104 0.41 -10.10 0.24
CA VAL A 104 0.05 -9.64 1.58
C VAL A 104 0.02 -10.83 2.55
N ARG A 105 0.39 -10.59 3.82
CA ARG A 105 0.34 -11.65 4.84
C ARG A 105 -1.05 -11.74 5.44
N ILE A 106 -1.58 -12.96 5.56
CA ILE A 106 -2.82 -13.25 6.27
C ILE A 106 -2.58 -13.04 7.78
N LYS A 107 -3.43 -12.22 8.42
CA LYS A 107 -3.46 -12.07 9.88
C LYS A 107 -4.43 -13.08 10.50
N ARG A 108 -5.63 -13.15 9.96
CA ARG A 108 -6.70 -14.10 10.34
C ARG A 108 -7.84 -14.06 9.33
N ILE A 109 -8.68 -15.09 9.37
CA ILE A 109 -9.93 -15.17 8.61
C ILE A 109 -11.07 -15.31 9.61
N VAL A 110 -12.03 -14.38 9.57
CA VAL A 110 -13.17 -14.37 10.50
C VAL A 110 -14.41 -13.90 9.76
N ASP A 111 -15.52 -14.63 9.90
CA ASP A 111 -16.84 -14.28 9.34
C ASP A 111 -16.81 -13.98 7.84
N GLY A 112 -16.00 -14.72 7.07
CA GLY A 112 -15.87 -14.53 5.62
C GLY A 112 -15.08 -13.27 5.23
N VAL A 113 -14.39 -12.63 6.17
CA VAL A 113 -13.47 -11.51 5.95
C VAL A 113 -12.04 -11.98 6.18
N ILE A 114 -11.13 -11.61 5.27
CA ILE A 114 -9.70 -11.88 5.46
C ILE A 114 -9.03 -10.59 5.98
N GLU A 115 -8.53 -10.63 7.21
CA GLU A 115 -7.63 -9.59 7.70
C GLU A 115 -6.20 -9.88 7.27
N VAL A 116 -5.58 -8.87 6.67
CA VAL A 116 -4.21 -8.95 6.15
C VAL A 116 -3.36 -7.82 6.72
N VAL A 117 -2.05 -7.98 6.67
CA VAL A 117 -1.09 -6.94 7.05
C VAL A 117 -0.11 -6.66 5.91
N GLY A 118 0.41 -5.45 5.89
CA GLY A 118 1.43 -5.05 4.93
C GLY A 118 0.91 -4.71 3.53
N ALA A 119 -0.41 -4.48 3.37
CA ALA A 119 -0.97 -4.12 2.08
C ALA A 119 -0.62 -2.67 1.67
N ASP A 120 -0.47 -2.46 0.37
CA ASP A 120 -0.23 -1.18 -0.29
C ASP A 120 -1.49 -0.68 -1.03
N LEU A 121 -2.67 -0.93 -0.45
CA LEU A 121 -3.97 -0.62 -1.02
C LEU A 121 -4.69 0.46 -0.21
N MET A 122 -5.35 1.37 -0.94
CA MET A 122 -6.23 2.39 -0.37
C MET A 122 -7.58 1.78 0.05
N ASP A 123 -8.27 2.40 1.00
CA ASP A 123 -9.66 2.05 1.31
C ASP A 123 -10.54 2.12 0.07
N GLY A 124 -11.46 1.17 -0.06
CA GLY A 124 -12.36 1.04 -1.21
C GLY A 124 -11.72 0.50 -2.49
N THR A 125 -10.46 0.06 -2.47
CA THR A 125 -9.81 -0.53 -3.65
C THR A 125 -10.53 -1.81 -4.08
N PRO A 126 -10.96 -1.94 -5.36
CA PRO A 126 -11.59 -3.16 -5.86
C PRO A 126 -10.57 -4.29 -6.02
N ILE A 127 -10.93 -5.48 -5.53
CA ILE A 127 -10.15 -6.71 -5.67
C ILE A 127 -10.86 -7.60 -6.68
N TYR A 128 -10.12 -8.07 -7.68
CA TYR A 128 -10.64 -8.90 -8.77
C TYR A 128 -10.35 -10.38 -8.58
N ASP A 129 -9.27 -10.72 -7.87
CA ASP A 129 -8.93 -12.10 -7.57
C ASP A 129 -8.02 -12.21 -6.34
N VAL A 130 -8.10 -13.34 -5.65
CA VAL A 130 -7.25 -13.72 -4.52
C VAL A 130 -6.70 -15.10 -4.80
N LYS A 131 -5.39 -15.27 -4.63
CA LYS A 131 -4.71 -16.56 -4.79
C LYS A 131 -3.76 -16.82 -3.62
N PRO A 132 -3.58 -18.06 -3.19
CA PRO A 132 -2.53 -18.36 -2.22
C PRO A 132 -1.14 -18.07 -2.82
N TYR A 133 -0.24 -17.56 -1.99
CA TYR A 133 1.19 -17.44 -2.32
C TYR A 133 1.87 -18.77 -2.00
N ILE A 134 2.64 -19.27 -2.96
CA ILE A 134 3.32 -20.57 -2.86
C ILE A 134 4.83 -20.32 -2.94
N SER A 135 5.51 -20.32 -1.79
CA SER A 135 6.88 -19.85 -1.66
C SER A 135 7.88 -20.53 -2.59
N TYR A 136 7.76 -21.82 -2.82
CA TYR A 136 8.73 -22.58 -3.64
C TYR A 136 8.62 -22.30 -5.16
N VAL A 137 7.53 -21.67 -5.62
CA VAL A 137 7.35 -21.26 -7.04
C VAL A 137 7.28 -19.75 -7.22
N ASP A 138 6.81 -19.01 -6.20
CA ASP A 138 6.58 -17.56 -6.30
C ASP A 138 7.80 -16.73 -5.86
N SER A 139 8.74 -17.33 -5.11
CA SER A 139 9.92 -16.64 -4.60
C SER A 139 11.15 -16.85 -5.50
N HIS A 140 11.75 -15.73 -5.91
CA HIS A 140 12.99 -15.71 -6.69
C HIS A 140 14.00 -14.75 -6.03
N PRO A 141 14.60 -15.11 -4.87
CA PRO A 141 15.44 -14.19 -4.08
C PRO A 141 16.70 -13.72 -4.84
N GLU A 142 17.20 -14.51 -5.79
CA GLU A 142 18.37 -14.16 -6.62
C GLU A 142 18.01 -13.31 -7.85
N ALA A 143 16.74 -12.97 -8.04
CA ALA A 143 16.31 -12.19 -9.19
C ALA A 143 16.80 -10.73 -9.08
N ARG A 144 17.32 -10.17 -10.17
CA ARG A 144 17.71 -8.76 -10.23
C ARG A 144 16.48 -7.86 -10.15
N GLY A 145 16.52 -6.85 -9.28
CA GLY A 145 15.44 -5.86 -9.10
C GLY A 145 15.46 -4.70 -10.10
N GLY A 146 16.38 -4.71 -11.08
CA GLY A 146 16.48 -3.68 -12.12
C GLY A 146 16.82 -2.31 -11.53
N PHE A 147 16.02 -1.28 -11.83
CA PHE A 147 16.31 0.08 -11.34
C PHE A 147 16.12 0.22 -9.82
N THR A 148 15.42 -0.70 -9.17
CA THR A 148 15.22 -0.65 -7.71
C THR A 148 16.49 -1.00 -6.93
N ASP A 149 17.45 -1.72 -7.55
CA ASP A 149 18.72 -2.07 -6.94
C ASP A 149 19.72 -0.90 -6.92
N LYS A 150 19.46 0.15 -7.71
CA LYS A 150 20.38 1.28 -7.89
C LYS A 150 20.35 2.29 -6.73
N LYS A 151 19.35 2.26 -5.87
CA LYS A 151 19.15 3.25 -4.82
C LYS A 151 18.57 2.63 -3.56
N GLU A 152 19.30 2.76 -2.46
CA GLU A 152 18.78 2.41 -1.13
C GLU A 152 17.64 3.33 -0.74
N TRP A 153 16.63 2.75 -0.11
CA TRP A 153 15.52 3.48 0.45
C TRP A 153 15.80 3.73 1.94
N LYS A 154 16.05 5.01 2.29
CA LYS A 154 16.20 5.40 3.68
C LYS A 154 14.83 5.57 4.33
N LEU A 155 14.67 5.00 5.51
CA LEU A 155 13.53 5.25 6.37
C LEU A 155 13.77 6.51 7.20
N LEU A 156 12.72 7.30 7.41
CA LEU A 156 12.76 8.43 8.33
C LEU A 156 12.62 7.96 9.78
N SER A 157 13.28 8.66 10.69
CA SER A 157 13.00 8.57 12.12
C SER A 157 11.68 9.29 12.42
N VAL A 158 10.73 8.62 13.08
CA VAL A 158 9.40 9.19 13.35
C VAL A 158 9.27 9.55 14.82
N VAL A 159 8.98 10.83 15.09
CA VAL A 159 8.73 11.38 16.41
C VAL A 159 7.25 11.71 16.53
N ILE A 160 6.59 11.14 17.54
CA ILE A 160 5.18 11.38 17.87
C ILE A 160 5.13 11.69 19.36
N ALA A 161 4.70 12.90 19.72
CA ALA A 161 4.55 13.30 21.12
C ALA A 161 3.52 12.41 21.84
N GLU A 162 3.68 12.28 23.16
CA GLU A 162 2.83 11.40 23.97
C GLU A 162 1.34 11.75 23.87
N GLU A 163 1.00 13.04 23.79
CA GLU A 163 -0.36 13.53 23.61
C GLU A 163 -1.02 13.03 22.33
N TYR A 164 -0.27 12.94 21.22
CA TYR A 164 -0.75 12.43 19.94
C TYR A 164 -0.76 10.90 19.92
N SER A 165 0.22 10.25 20.51
CA SER A 165 0.29 8.78 20.54
C SER A 165 -0.88 8.15 21.30
N LYS A 166 -1.42 8.82 22.32
CA LYS A 166 -2.60 8.38 23.09
C LYS A 166 -3.91 8.37 22.29
N LEU A 167 -3.94 8.99 21.11
CA LEU A 167 -5.12 9.01 20.24
C LEU A 167 -5.29 7.74 19.40
N PHE A 168 -4.33 6.83 19.47
CA PHE A 168 -4.30 5.56 18.75
C PHE A 168 -4.11 4.41 19.72
N ASP A 169 -4.65 3.25 19.38
CA ASP A 169 -4.25 2.02 20.07
C ASP A 169 -2.82 1.61 19.67
N ALA A 170 -2.29 0.57 20.31
CA ALA A 170 -0.91 0.14 20.10
C ALA A 170 -0.64 -0.38 18.67
N GLU A 171 -1.62 -1.07 18.06
CA GLU A 171 -1.53 -1.58 16.68
C GLU A 171 -1.59 -0.43 15.66
N GLU A 172 -2.54 0.47 15.82
CA GLU A 172 -2.68 1.67 14.98
C GLU A 172 -1.45 2.56 15.05
N LEU A 173 -0.91 2.79 16.25
CA LEU A 173 0.29 3.61 16.46
C LEU A 173 1.52 2.99 15.78
N ALA A 174 1.68 1.66 15.88
CA ALA A 174 2.77 0.94 15.23
C ALA A 174 2.65 1.04 13.70
N ALA A 175 1.45 0.87 13.16
CA ALA A 175 1.18 1.01 11.74
C ALA A 175 1.41 2.45 11.24
N LEU A 176 0.94 3.46 11.98
CA LEU A 176 1.16 4.88 11.66
C LEU A 176 2.66 5.20 11.60
N LYS A 177 3.45 4.77 12.59
CA LYS A 177 4.90 4.97 12.61
C LYS A 177 5.58 4.35 11.38
N GLN A 178 5.20 3.14 11.01
CA GLN A 178 5.75 2.49 9.81
C GLN A 178 5.38 3.22 8.52
N VAL A 179 4.13 3.64 8.38
CA VAL A 179 3.67 4.41 7.21
C VAL A 179 4.43 5.73 7.10
N LEU A 180 4.56 6.48 8.19
CA LEU A 180 5.28 7.76 8.22
C LEU A 180 6.77 7.58 7.94
N SER A 181 7.40 6.50 8.44
CA SER A 181 8.82 6.22 8.18
C SER A 181 9.14 6.01 6.69
N GLN A 182 8.15 5.63 5.86
CA GLN A 182 8.31 5.47 4.42
C GLN A 182 8.39 6.78 3.63
N ASP A 183 8.44 7.93 4.30
CA ASP A 183 8.40 9.27 3.71
C ASP A 183 7.23 9.46 2.73
N PRO A 184 6.04 9.76 3.24
CA PRO A 184 4.85 9.92 2.39
C PRO A 184 4.89 11.17 1.50
N ARG A 185 5.86 12.09 1.70
CA ARG A 185 5.97 13.32 0.90
C ARG A 185 6.18 13.04 -0.58
N PRO A 186 5.73 13.94 -1.48
CA PRO A 186 6.19 13.95 -2.86
C PRO A 186 7.71 14.16 -2.90
N GLN A 187 8.43 13.31 -3.63
CA GLN A 187 9.91 13.26 -3.67
C GLN A 187 10.61 14.54 -4.14
N TYR A 188 9.88 15.47 -4.75
CA TYR A 188 10.40 16.76 -5.21
C TYR A 188 10.17 17.90 -4.20
N GLN A 189 9.62 17.59 -3.02
CA GLN A 189 9.32 18.58 -1.98
C GLN A 189 10.24 18.35 -0.79
N HIS A 190 11.16 19.30 -0.55
CA HIS A 190 12.15 19.25 0.53
C HIS A 190 12.10 20.51 1.43
N ASP A 191 10.93 21.16 1.51
CA ASP A 191 10.73 22.32 2.38
C ASP A 191 10.51 21.86 3.83
N ALA A 192 11.49 22.11 4.71
CA ALA A 192 11.43 21.71 6.12
C ALA A 192 10.34 22.46 6.91
N ALA A 193 9.97 23.68 6.50
CA ALA A 193 8.92 24.45 7.16
C ALA A 193 7.51 24.01 6.79
N ARG A 194 7.36 23.19 5.75
CA ARG A 194 6.05 22.77 5.25
C ARG A 194 5.42 21.70 6.12
N VAL A 195 4.18 21.94 6.54
CA VAL A 195 3.33 20.96 7.21
C VAL A 195 2.51 20.21 6.16
N TYR A 196 2.52 18.88 6.26
CA TYR A 196 1.74 17.96 5.43
C TYR A 196 0.62 17.37 6.26
N GLY A 197 -0.53 17.08 5.65
CA GLY A 197 -1.64 16.34 6.25
C GLY A 197 -1.81 14.97 5.59
N MET A 198 -2.06 13.94 6.38
CA MET A 198 -2.29 12.58 5.92
C MET A 198 -3.47 11.96 6.67
N PRO A 199 -4.54 11.54 5.97
CA PRO A 199 -5.62 10.83 6.63
C PRO A 199 -5.15 9.42 7.05
N PHE A 200 -5.38 9.09 8.32
CA PHE A 200 -5.08 7.78 8.89
C PHE A 200 -6.07 7.45 10.01
N GLY A 201 -6.77 6.32 9.90
CA GLY A 201 -7.68 5.85 10.95
C GLY A 201 -8.82 6.83 11.29
N GLY A 202 -9.31 7.59 10.31
CA GLY A 202 -10.36 8.59 10.50
C GLY A 202 -9.87 9.93 11.06
N LYS A 203 -8.56 10.11 11.23
CA LYS A 203 -7.92 11.36 11.72
C LYS A 203 -7.06 11.96 10.62
N ASP A 204 -6.80 13.29 10.66
CA ASP A 204 -5.82 13.96 9.81
C ASP A 204 -4.52 14.17 10.60
N VAL A 205 -3.49 13.40 10.24
CA VAL A 205 -2.17 13.44 10.89
C VAL A 205 -1.32 14.50 10.21
N LYS A 206 -1.01 15.57 10.92
CA LYS A 206 -0.15 16.67 10.47
C LYS A 206 1.29 16.44 10.88
N PHE A 207 2.20 16.55 9.92
CA PHE A 207 3.62 16.33 10.16
C PHE A 207 4.51 17.26 9.33
N ARG A 208 5.73 17.44 9.78
CA ARG A 208 6.83 18.06 9.03
C ARG A 208 8.03 17.12 8.97
N VAL A 209 8.93 17.38 8.04
CA VAL A 209 10.16 16.60 7.92
C VAL A 209 11.33 17.52 7.77
N GLU A 210 12.29 17.35 8.65
CA GLU A 210 13.58 18.04 8.63
C GLU A 210 14.68 16.99 8.59
N GLU A 211 15.54 17.05 7.58
CA GLU A 211 16.55 16.03 7.29
C GLU A 211 15.94 14.62 7.23
N ASP A 212 16.36 13.69 8.10
CA ASP A 212 15.88 12.31 8.18
C ASP A 212 14.88 12.09 9.33
N VAL A 213 14.32 13.19 9.91
CA VAL A 213 13.36 13.13 11.02
C VAL A 213 12.00 13.65 10.57
N LEU A 214 10.97 12.82 10.76
CA LEU A 214 9.56 13.19 10.60
C LEU A 214 8.95 13.41 11.99
N GLU A 215 8.44 14.61 12.24
CA GLU A 215 7.76 14.97 13.47
C GLU A 215 6.25 15.17 13.23
N VAL A 216 5.42 14.49 14.01
CA VAL A 216 3.97 14.75 14.06
C VAL A 216 3.73 16.01 14.88
N VAL A 217 3.11 17.01 14.25
CA VAL A 217 2.90 18.35 14.84
C VAL A 217 1.43 18.65 15.14
N GLY A 218 0.51 17.78 14.79
CA GLY A 218 -0.93 17.91 15.07
C GLY A 218 -1.72 16.72 14.59
N ILE A 219 -2.88 16.51 15.19
CA ILE A 219 -3.88 15.49 14.78
C ILE A 219 -5.26 16.10 14.95
N ASP A 220 -6.05 16.11 13.89
CA ASP A 220 -7.44 16.59 13.85
C ASP A 220 -8.43 15.44 13.69
#